data_2a78cc06c6f94d97b84af8124b9277e3
#
_entry.id   2a78cc06c6f94d97b84af8124b9277e3
#
_cell.length_a   1.000
_cell.length_b   1.000
_cell.length_c   1.000
_cell.angle_alpha   90.00
_cell.angle_beta   90.00
_cell.angle_gamma   90.00
#
_symmetry.space_group_name_H-M   'P 1'
#
loop_
_entity.id
_entity.type
_entity.pdbx_description
1 polymer ?
#
loop_
_entity_poly.entity_id
_entity_poly.type
_entity_poly.pdbx_seq_one_letter_code
_entity_poly.pdbx_strand_id
1 'polypeptide(L)'
;MSKYGLIGRGISESLSPAMFEASYGRASDGAALYDIIDTETFEEAFERFLKDYDGVNVTMPYKVEACRKADFRDESARIVGAANVLVKGSHGVEAYNTDFDAVRMILSEKKVEGKVLVIGFGGAGKQASRAAATLCEKVFVANRTVSKVVEYFNGEEGFEALSLDEIPSVLPQVSCIIYTLPLYHPCIENFSVLKKGVIIIEANYMHPNIPQSENYAYIGGLKWLLYQALRGFALLTGTSPSIDKISNSLKF
;
A
#
# COMPACT_ATOMS: atom_id res chain seq x y z
N MET A 1 2.83 27.11 11.77
CA MET A 1 3.67 25.99 11.34
C MET A 1 2.74 24.85 11.03
N SER A 2 2.80 24.30 9.81
CA SER A 2 1.94 23.19 9.44
C SER A 2 2.32 21.93 10.23
N LYS A 3 1.31 21.13 10.58
CA LYS A 3 1.47 19.96 11.41
C LYS A 3 0.83 18.73 10.75
N TYR A 4 1.63 17.68 10.57
CA TYR A 4 1.23 16.42 9.99
C TYR A 4 1.57 15.27 10.93
N GLY A 5 1.12 14.07 10.62
CA GLY A 5 1.46 12.91 11.44
C GLY A 5 1.06 11.58 10.84
N LEU A 6 1.38 10.51 11.57
CA LEU A 6 0.96 9.15 11.27
C LEU A 6 0.07 8.62 12.40
N ILE A 7 -1.17 8.27 12.06
CA ILE A 7 -2.12 7.60 12.95
C ILE A 7 -2.00 6.09 12.83
N GLY A 8 -1.93 5.39 13.95
CA GLY A 8 -1.96 3.93 14.01
C GLY A 8 -1.94 3.42 15.44
N ARG A 9 -1.74 2.11 15.60
CA ARG A 9 -1.53 1.47 16.90
C ARG A 9 -0.28 0.60 16.87
N GLY A 10 0.61 0.81 17.87
CA GLY A 10 1.90 0.11 17.97
C GLY A 10 2.87 0.48 16.83
N ILE A 11 2.97 1.78 16.51
CA ILE A 11 3.66 2.30 15.32
C ILE A 11 4.93 3.10 15.63
N SER A 12 5.49 2.97 16.83
CA SER A 12 6.69 3.70 17.27
C SER A 12 7.90 3.55 16.34
N GLU A 13 8.02 2.39 15.68
CA GLU A 13 9.13 2.04 14.78
C GLU A 13 8.88 2.43 13.29
N SER A 14 7.86 3.26 13.03
CA SER A 14 7.53 3.67 11.66
C SER A 14 8.64 4.51 11.01
N LEU A 15 8.95 4.22 9.76
CA LEU A 15 9.91 5.00 8.96
C LEU A 15 9.33 6.33 8.43
N SER A 16 8.02 6.55 8.56
CA SER A 16 7.34 7.74 7.99
C SER A 16 7.91 9.07 8.48
N PRO A 17 8.22 9.28 9.78
CA PRO A 17 8.82 10.54 10.22
C PRO A 17 10.18 10.82 9.58
N ALA A 18 11.06 9.81 9.53
CA ALA A 18 12.38 9.95 8.92
C ALA A 18 12.30 10.25 7.42
N MET A 19 11.38 9.62 6.71
CA MET A 19 11.12 9.87 5.29
C MET A 19 10.59 11.31 5.06
N PHE A 20 9.68 11.77 5.93
CA PHE A 20 9.14 13.12 5.86
C PHE A 20 10.22 14.17 6.11
N GLU A 21 10.98 14.03 7.20
CA GLU A 21 12.11 14.93 7.52
C GLU A 21 13.18 14.94 6.43
N ALA A 22 13.51 13.80 5.86
CA ALA A 22 14.47 13.72 4.75
C ALA A 22 14.02 14.57 3.56
N SER A 23 12.72 14.60 3.26
CA SER A 23 12.18 15.35 2.13
C SER A 23 12.04 16.83 2.40
N TYR A 24 11.49 17.19 3.54
CA TYR A 24 11.03 18.57 3.83
C TYR A 24 11.88 19.31 4.86
N GLY A 25 12.83 18.65 5.50
CA GLY A 25 13.64 19.20 6.58
C GLY A 25 13.04 18.95 7.97
N ARG A 26 13.77 19.34 9.00
CA ARG A 26 13.38 19.16 10.40
C ARG A 26 12.54 20.31 10.92
N ALA A 27 11.63 20.02 11.82
CA ALA A 27 10.82 21.03 12.49
C ALA A 27 11.67 22.06 13.26
N SER A 28 12.83 21.65 13.82
CA SER A 28 13.81 22.54 14.44
C SER A 28 14.33 23.63 13.49
N ASP A 29 14.33 23.36 12.19
CA ASP A 29 14.84 24.25 11.15
C ASP A 29 13.72 25.11 10.52
N GLY A 30 12.51 25.10 11.13
CA GLY A 30 11.35 25.83 10.67
C GLY A 30 10.48 25.10 9.64
N ALA A 31 10.78 23.83 9.34
CA ALA A 31 9.95 22.99 8.49
C ALA A 31 8.67 22.51 9.21
N ALA A 32 7.75 21.92 8.46
CA ALA A 32 6.54 21.32 9.02
C ALA A 32 6.87 20.18 10.00
N LEU A 33 6.07 20.05 11.05
CA LEU A 33 6.19 18.97 12.03
C LEU A 33 5.49 17.71 11.50
N TYR A 34 6.09 16.53 11.76
CA TYR A 34 5.47 15.24 11.47
C TYR A 34 5.58 14.31 12.68
N ASP A 35 4.45 14.05 13.34
CA ASP A 35 4.37 13.29 14.59
C ASP A 35 3.94 11.83 14.39
N ILE A 36 4.23 11.00 15.40
CA ILE A 36 3.56 9.70 15.60
C ILE A 36 2.34 9.91 16.51
N ILE A 37 1.16 9.49 16.04
CA ILE A 37 -0.11 9.54 16.78
C ILE A 37 -0.51 8.08 17.06
N ASP A 38 0.17 7.48 18.03
CA ASP A 38 -0.08 6.11 18.49
C ASP A 38 -1.21 6.13 19.52
N THR A 39 -2.33 5.46 19.23
CA THR A 39 -3.53 5.46 20.08
C THR A 39 -4.19 4.08 20.10
N GLU A 40 -4.94 3.79 21.15
CA GLU A 40 -5.69 2.53 21.27
C GLU A 40 -6.98 2.52 20.43
N THR A 41 -7.55 3.70 20.12
CA THR A 41 -8.78 3.84 19.34
C THR A 41 -8.60 4.82 18.20
N PHE A 42 -9.37 4.60 17.13
CA PHE A 42 -9.38 5.54 16.00
C PHE A 42 -10.03 6.87 16.38
N GLU A 43 -11.06 6.84 17.19
CA GLU A 43 -11.80 8.03 17.64
C GLU A 43 -10.86 9.03 18.31
N GLU A 44 -10.04 8.56 19.26
CA GLU A 44 -9.03 9.42 19.93
C GLU A 44 -8.05 10.02 18.92
N ALA A 45 -7.52 9.21 18.00
CA ALA A 45 -6.60 9.69 16.97
C ALA A 45 -7.27 10.70 16.04
N PHE A 46 -8.52 10.46 15.66
CA PHE A 46 -9.28 11.31 14.75
C PHE A 46 -9.61 12.66 15.39
N GLU A 47 -9.98 12.70 16.68
CA GLU A 47 -10.19 13.94 17.43
C GLU A 47 -8.89 14.77 17.51
N ARG A 48 -7.75 14.13 17.80
CA ARG A 48 -6.43 14.78 17.79
C ARG A 48 -6.10 15.34 16.41
N PHE A 49 -6.35 14.57 15.33
CA PHE A 49 -6.19 15.06 13.96
C PHE A 49 -7.02 16.30 13.70
N LEU A 50 -8.34 16.24 14.00
CA LEU A 50 -9.23 17.37 13.75
C LEU A 50 -8.81 18.64 14.51
N LYS A 51 -8.26 18.50 15.71
CA LYS A 51 -7.86 19.62 16.54
C LYS A 51 -6.51 20.22 16.12
N ASP A 52 -5.50 19.38 15.92
CA ASP A 52 -4.10 19.80 15.97
C ASP A 52 -3.32 19.64 14.66
N TYR A 53 -3.87 18.97 13.63
CA TYR A 53 -3.13 18.62 12.41
C TYR A 53 -3.83 19.11 11.14
N ASP A 54 -3.05 19.45 10.12
CA ASP A 54 -3.56 19.84 8.79
C ASP A 54 -3.88 18.59 7.93
N GLY A 55 -3.15 17.50 8.16
CA GLY A 55 -3.36 16.21 7.51
C GLY A 55 -2.57 15.11 8.20
N VAL A 56 -2.96 13.86 7.96
CA VAL A 56 -2.31 12.69 8.55
C VAL A 56 -2.23 11.52 7.58
N ASN A 57 -1.15 10.74 7.68
CA ASN A 57 -1.16 9.37 7.18
C ASN A 57 -1.90 8.47 8.18
N VAL A 58 -2.47 7.37 7.70
CA VAL A 58 -3.15 6.38 8.52
C VAL A 58 -2.63 4.99 8.20
N THR A 59 -2.28 4.22 9.23
CA THR A 59 -1.86 2.84 9.09
C THR A 59 -2.74 1.87 9.90
N MET A 60 -2.30 0.65 10.08
CA MET A 60 -3.05 -0.36 10.82
C MET A 60 -3.34 0.06 12.27
N PRO A 61 -4.52 -0.28 12.78
CA PRO A 61 -5.63 -0.99 12.15
C PRO A 61 -6.66 -0.06 11.47
N TYR A 62 -6.47 1.24 11.44
CA TYR A 62 -7.46 2.30 11.31
C TYR A 62 -7.87 2.71 9.88
N LYS A 63 -7.26 2.13 8.83
CA LYS A 63 -7.48 2.55 7.42
C LYS A 63 -8.95 2.48 6.96
N VAL A 64 -9.71 1.47 7.43
CA VAL A 64 -11.12 1.32 7.07
C VAL A 64 -11.98 2.38 7.76
N GLU A 65 -11.72 2.61 9.04
CA GLU A 65 -12.43 3.63 9.83
C GLU A 65 -12.13 5.03 9.32
N ALA A 66 -10.88 5.32 8.98
CA ALA A 66 -10.48 6.57 8.35
C ALA A 66 -11.27 6.85 7.07
N CYS A 67 -11.40 5.84 6.20
CA CYS A 67 -12.19 5.96 4.99
C CYS A 67 -13.68 6.23 5.28
N ARG A 68 -14.26 5.60 6.31
CA ARG A 68 -15.67 5.78 6.69
C ARG A 68 -15.94 7.17 7.27
N LYS A 69 -15.01 7.70 8.07
CA LYS A 69 -15.16 8.98 8.77
C LYS A 69 -14.94 10.20 7.88
N ALA A 70 -14.29 10.03 6.74
CA ALA A 70 -14.04 11.13 5.82
C ALA A 70 -15.34 11.64 5.18
N ASP A 71 -15.40 12.96 4.99
CA ASP A 71 -16.52 13.64 4.29
C ASP A 71 -16.45 13.39 2.79
N PHE A 72 -15.25 13.40 2.23
CA PHE A 72 -14.96 13.10 0.83
C PHE A 72 -13.99 11.91 0.70
N ARG A 73 -14.24 11.07 -0.28
CA ARG A 73 -13.37 9.92 -0.65
C ARG A 73 -13.00 10.04 -2.11
N ASP A 74 -11.72 10.13 -2.38
CA ASP A 74 -11.27 10.06 -3.76
C ASP A 74 -11.50 8.67 -4.37
N GLU A 75 -11.20 8.52 -5.65
CA GLU A 75 -11.40 7.26 -6.36
C GLU A 75 -10.64 6.09 -5.70
N SER A 76 -9.39 6.31 -5.29
CA SER A 76 -8.54 5.29 -4.68
C SER A 76 -9.11 4.78 -3.36
N ALA A 77 -9.52 5.69 -2.47
CA ALA A 77 -10.13 5.35 -1.19
C ALA A 77 -11.50 4.69 -1.35
N ARG A 78 -12.30 5.16 -2.31
CA ARG A 78 -13.63 4.62 -2.60
C ARG A 78 -13.57 3.19 -3.15
N ILE A 79 -12.66 2.91 -4.09
CA ILE A 79 -12.48 1.59 -4.69
C ILE A 79 -12.02 0.56 -3.66
N VAL A 80 -11.10 0.95 -2.77
CA VAL A 80 -10.52 0.04 -1.77
C VAL A 80 -11.42 -0.10 -0.53
N GLY A 81 -12.20 0.94 -0.19
CA GLY A 81 -12.94 1.03 1.08
C GLY A 81 -12.03 1.27 2.28
N ALA A 82 -10.83 1.81 2.07
CA ALA A 82 -9.84 2.11 3.09
C ALA A 82 -9.01 3.33 2.67
N ALA A 83 -8.56 4.13 3.64
CA ALA A 83 -7.72 5.31 3.41
C ALA A 83 -6.43 5.23 4.22
N ASN A 84 -5.33 5.65 3.65
CA ASN A 84 -4.05 5.81 4.35
C ASN A 84 -3.56 7.26 4.38
N VAL A 85 -4.37 8.21 3.87
CA VAL A 85 -4.14 9.65 3.99
C VAL A 85 -5.47 10.34 4.25
N LEU A 86 -5.49 11.23 5.24
CA LEU A 86 -6.57 12.18 5.50
C LEU A 86 -6.02 13.59 5.49
N VAL A 87 -6.68 14.51 4.78
CA VAL A 87 -6.34 15.94 4.75
C VAL A 87 -7.56 16.80 5.00
N LYS A 88 -7.39 17.96 5.62
CA LYS A 88 -8.41 18.99 5.72
C LYS A 88 -8.43 19.78 4.42
N GLY A 89 -9.44 19.55 3.59
CA GLY A 89 -9.60 20.17 2.29
C GLY A 89 -10.86 21.01 2.16
N SER A 90 -11.21 21.38 0.94
CA SER A 90 -12.40 22.19 0.66
C SER A 90 -13.72 21.47 0.90
N HIS A 91 -13.69 20.13 0.94
CA HIS A 91 -14.87 19.28 1.18
C HIS A 91 -14.91 18.69 2.61
N GLY A 92 -14.21 19.32 3.56
CA GLY A 92 -14.05 18.78 4.91
C GLY A 92 -12.84 17.86 5.01
N VAL A 93 -12.98 16.70 5.65
CA VAL A 93 -11.94 15.67 5.70
C VAL A 93 -11.96 14.84 4.43
N GLU A 94 -10.90 14.93 3.67
CA GLU A 94 -10.71 14.22 2.40
C GLU A 94 -9.82 12.99 2.59
N ALA A 95 -10.24 11.84 2.06
CA ALA A 95 -9.56 10.55 2.20
C ALA A 95 -9.00 10.04 0.88
N TYR A 96 -7.76 9.52 0.94
CA TYR A 96 -7.02 8.96 -0.21
C TYR A 96 -6.40 7.61 0.16
N ASN A 97 -6.13 6.77 -0.85
CA ASN A 97 -5.40 5.52 -0.67
C ASN A 97 -4.15 5.47 -1.56
N THR A 98 -3.03 5.95 -1.03
CA THR A 98 -1.77 6.01 -1.78
C THR A 98 -1.05 4.67 -1.90
N ASP A 99 -1.42 3.65 -1.13
CA ASP A 99 -0.95 2.27 -1.35
C ASP A 99 -1.52 1.71 -2.66
N PHE A 100 -2.81 1.97 -2.95
CA PHE A 100 -3.43 1.65 -4.22
C PHE A 100 -2.73 2.38 -5.38
N ASP A 101 -2.48 3.68 -5.23
CA ASP A 101 -1.78 4.48 -6.23
C ASP A 101 -0.36 3.95 -6.49
N ALA A 102 0.38 3.58 -5.43
CA ALA A 102 1.72 3.04 -5.55
C ALA A 102 1.77 1.75 -6.37
N VAL A 103 0.84 0.81 -6.13
CA VAL A 103 0.76 -0.42 -6.93
C VAL A 103 0.44 -0.10 -8.38
N ARG A 104 -0.53 0.78 -8.65
CA ARG A 104 -0.84 1.22 -10.01
C ARG A 104 0.38 1.81 -10.72
N MET A 105 1.13 2.68 -10.04
CA MET A 105 2.35 3.27 -10.58
C MET A 105 3.40 2.23 -10.92
N ILE A 106 3.64 1.24 -10.04
CA ILE A 106 4.58 0.15 -10.29
C ILE A 106 4.15 -0.69 -11.49
N LEU A 107 2.87 -1.09 -11.55
CA LEU A 107 2.33 -1.88 -12.66
C LEU A 107 2.42 -1.13 -13.99
N SER A 108 2.09 0.16 -14.01
CA SER A 108 2.19 1.02 -15.20
C SER A 108 3.63 1.20 -15.65
N GLU A 109 4.56 1.51 -14.74
CA GLU A 109 6.00 1.65 -15.05
C GLU A 109 6.56 0.37 -15.69
N LYS A 110 6.14 -0.78 -15.18
CA LYS A 110 6.57 -2.09 -15.67
C LYS A 110 5.76 -2.60 -16.85
N LYS A 111 4.77 -1.83 -17.32
CA LYS A 111 3.88 -2.20 -18.42
C LYS A 111 3.27 -3.59 -18.21
N VAL A 112 2.80 -3.85 -16.99
CA VAL A 112 2.15 -5.12 -16.65
C VAL A 112 0.79 -5.17 -17.34
N GLU A 113 0.58 -6.20 -18.15
CA GLU A 113 -0.65 -6.46 -18.87
C GLU A 113 -1.10 -7.91 -18.64
N GLY A 114 -2.36 -8.23 -19.01
CA GLY A 114 -2.92 -9.58 -18.93
C GLY A 114 -3.34 -9.97 -17.52
N LYS A 115 -2.87 -11.13 -17.03
CA LYS A 115 -3.35 -11.71 -15.78
C LYS A 115 -2.34 -11.51 -14.65
N VAL A 116 -2.84 -11.17 -13.47
CA VAL A 116 -2.04 -10.91 -12.26
C VAL A 116 -2.48 -11.86 -11.15
N LEU A 117 -1.53 -12.37 -10.37
CA LEU A 117 -1.79 -13.16 -9.17
C LEU A 117 -1.44 -12.33 -7.93
N VAL A 118 -2.39 -12.09 -7.06
CA VAL A 118 -2.17 -11.52 -5.73
C VAL A 118 -2.19 -12.63 -4.69
N ILE A 119 -1.13 -12.75 -3.90
CA ILE A 119 -0.99 -13.76 -2.85
C ILE A 119 -1.12 -13.09 -1.49
N GLY A 120 -2.17 -13.45 -0.73
CA GLY A 120 -2.58 -12.81 0.50
C GLY A 120 -3.71 -11.80 0.30
N PHE A 121 -4.64 -11.74 1.26
CA PHE A 121 -5.82 -10.88 1.21
C PHE A 121 -6.05 -10.09 2.51
N GLY A 122 -4.95 -9.57 3.07
CA GLY A 122 -4.95 -8.55 4.11
C GLY A 122 -5.15 -7.14 3.54
N GLY A 123 -4.80 -6.11 4.30
CA GLY A 123 -4.87 -4.72 3.83
C GLY A 123 -4.13 -4.48 2.52
N ALA A 124 -2.84 -4.89 2.44
CA ALA A 124 -2.03 -4.75 1.24
C ALA A 124 -2.58 -5.56 0.06
N GLY A 125 -3.04 -6.80 0.29
CA GLY A 125 -3.60 -7.64 -0.76
C GLY A 125 -4.88 -7.08 -1.37
N LYS A 126 -5.77 -6.50 -0.57
CA LYS A 126 -6.97 -5.82 -1.04
C LYS A 126 -6.63 -4.64 -1.94
N GLN A 127 -5.70 -3.79 -1.50
CA GLN A 127 -5.24 -2.64 -2.26
C GLN A 127 -4.58 -3.06 -3.59
N ALA A 128 -3.71 -4.07 -3.53
CA ALA A 128 -3.03 -4.61 -4.71
C ALA A 128 -4.02 -5.21 -5.72
N SER A 129 -5.00 -5.99 -5.25
CA SER A 129 -6.01 -6.59 -6.12
C SER A 129 -6.85 -5.52 -6.82
N ARG A 130 -7.31 -4.52 -6.09
CA ARG A 130 -8.06 -3.40 -6.67
C ARG A 130 -7.23 -2.57 -7.66
N ALA A 131 -5.98 -2.30 -7.33
CA ALA A 131 -5.06 -1.58 -8.21
C ALA A 131 -4.78 -2.36 -9.50
N ALA A 132 -4.51 -3.66 -9.40
CA ALA A 132 -4.27 -4.51 -10.56
C ALA A 132 -5.47 -4.57 -11.50
N ALA A 133 -6.69 -4.66 -10.96
CA ALA A 133 -7.92 -4.72 -11.76
C ALA A 133 -8.19 -3.47 -12.60
N THR A 134 -7.56 -2.32 -12.26
CA THR A 134 -7.70 -1.10 -13.09
C THR A 134 -6.83 -1.10 -14.36
N LEU A 135 -5.87 -2.02 -14.46
CA LEU A 135 -4.87 -2.05 -15.54
C LEU A 135 -4.78 -3.40 -16.24
N CYS A 136 -5.24 -4.47 -15.59
CA CYS A 136 -5.01 -5.84 -16.04
C CYS A 136 -6.35 -6.53 -16.36
N GLU A 137 -6.29 -7.52 -17.24
CA GLU A 137 -7.44 -8.26 -17.73
C GLU A 137 -8.13 -9.08 -16.63
N LYS A 138 -7.34 -9.73 -15.77
CA LYS A 138 -7.84 -10.59 -14.71
C LYS A 138 -6.91 -10.62 -13.50
N VAL A 139 -7.50 -10.67 -12.32
CA VAL A 139 -6.79 -10.76 -11.05
C VAL A 139 -7.18 -12.06 -10.34
N PHE A 140 -6.24 -12.98 -10.23
CA PHE A 140 -6.33 -14.13 -9.33
C PHE A 140 -5.95 -13.69 -7.93
N VAL A 141 -6.75 -14.04 -6.93
CA VAL A 141 -6.47 -13.68 -5.53
C VAL A 141 -6.41 -14.94 -4.68
N ALA A 142 -5.19 -15.34 -4.33
CA ALA A 142 -4.95 -16.53 -3.53
C ALA A 142 -4.88 -16.18 -2.04
N ASN A 143 -5.68 -16.85 -1.22
CA ASN A 143 -5.70 -16.62 0.23
C ASN A 143 -6.05 -17.89 1.00
N ARG A 144 -5.53 -18.00 2.24
CA ARG A 144 -5.86 -19.09 3.17
C ARG A 144 -7.38 -19.25 3.38
N THR A 145 -8.08 -18.14 3.51
CA THR A 145 -9.55 -18.11 3.68
C THR A 145 -10.18 -17.58 2.39
N VAL A 146 -10.53 -18.47 1.49
CA VAL A 146 -11.09 -18.15 0.16
C VAL A 146 -12.41 -17.38 0.28
N SER A 147 -13.27 -17.77 1.24
CA SER A 147 -14.58 -17.13 1.44
C SER A 147 -14.47 -15.60 1.64
N LYS A 148 -13.42 -15.11 2.34
CA LYS A 148 -13.19 -13.66 2.50
C LYS A 148 -12.95 -12.93 1.18
N VAL A 149 -12.33 -13.60 0.22
CA VAL A 149 -12.10 -13.04 -1.12
C VAL A 149 -13.41 -13.01 -1.90
N VAL A 150 -14.13 -14.14 -1.89
CA VAL A 150 -15.44 -14.28 -2.55
C VAL A 150 -16.44 -13.24 -2.01
N GLU A 151 -16.56 -13.11 -0.70
CA GLU A 151 -17.46 -12.14 -0.06
C GLU A 151 -17.12 -10.69 -0.41
N TYR A 152 -15.82 -10.37 -0.48
CA TYR A 152 -15.37 -9.00 -0.75
C TYR A 152 -15.65 -8.57 -2.19
N PHE A 153 -15.39 -9.44 -3.16
CA PHE A 153 -15.64 -9.12 -4.57
C PHE A 153 -17.08 -9.42 -5.00
N ASN A 154 -17.80 -10.28 -4.26
CA ASN A 154 -19.23 -10.57 -4.43
C ASN A 154 -19.68 -10.78 -5.89
N GLY A 155 -18.91 -11.60 -6.65
CA GLY A 155 -19.21 -11.90 -8.05
C GLY A 155 -18.77 -10.80 -9.04
N GLU A 156 -18.00 -9.82 -8.61
CA GLU A 156 -17.44 -8.79 -9.50
C GLU A 156 -16.57 -9.42 -10.58
N GLU A 157 -16.82 -9.09 -11.84
CA GLU A 157 -16.05 -9.58 -12.98
C GLU A 157 -14.58 -9.16 -12.92
N GLY A 158 -13.70 -10.00 -13.50
CA GLY A 158 -12.26 -9.74 -13.50
C GLY A 158 -11.51 -10.30 -12.29
N PHE A 159 -12.20 -10.79 -11.25
CA PHE A 159 -11.59 -11.43 -10.09
C PHE A 159 -11.88 -12.92 -10.00
N GLU A 160 -10.90 -13.68 -9.53
CA GLU A 160 -11.05 -15.10 -9.23
C GLU A 160 -10.35 -15.43 -7.90
N ALA A 161 -11.13 -15.98 -6.97
CA ALA A 161 -10.64 -16.38 -5.66
C ALA A 161 -10.05 -17.80 -5.72
N LEU A 162 -8.86 -17.97 -5.16
CA LEU A 162 -8.13 -19.22 -5.09
C LEU A 162 -7.71 -19.57 -3.66
N SER A 163 -7.57 -20.84 -3.36
CA SER A 163 -6.79 -21.30 -2.23
C SER A 163 -5.28 -21.16 -2.53
N LEU A 164 -4.44 -21.19 -1.49
CA LEU A 164 -2.99 -21.15 -1.69
C LEU A 164 -2.45 -22.40 -2.42
N ASP A 165 -3.15 -23.52 -2.31
CA ASP A 165 -2.78 -24.78 -2.97
C ASP A 165 -3.09 -24.79 -4.47
N GLU A 166 -3.97 -23.90 -4.94
CA GLU A 166 -4.30 -23.73 -6.35
C GLU A 166 -3.34 -22.81 -7.12
N ILE A 167 -2.42 -22.13 -6.43
CA ILE A 167 -1.43 -21.23 -7.03
C ILE A 167 -0.71 -21.88 -8.25
N PRO A 168 -0.20 -23.12 -8.17
CA PRO A 168 0.52 -23.73 -9.29
C PRO A 168 -0.28 -23.78 -10.60
N SER A 169 -1.60 -23.89 -10.53
CA SER A 169 -2.48 -24.02 -11.71
C SER A 169 -2.56 -22.72 -12.53
N VAL A 170 -2.33 -21.56 -11.92
CA VAL A 170 -2.43 -20.25 -12.57
C VAL A 170 -1.07 -19.63 -12.91
N LEU A 171 0.04 -20.10 -12.32
CA LEU A 171 1.39 -19.57 -12.59
C LEU A 171 1.75 -19.50 -14.09
N PRO A 172 1.39 -20.49 -14.94
CA PRO A 172 1.70 -20.42 -16.37
C PRO A 172 1.01 -19.29 -17.12
N GLN A 173 -0.04 -18.71 -16.55
CA GLN A 173 -0.91 -17.74 -17.19
C GLN A 173 -0.62 -16.28 -16.77
N VAL A 174 0.11 -16.07 -15.68
CA VAL A 174 0.30 -14.72 -15.09
C VAL A 174 1.54 -14.03 -15.62
N SER A 175 1.44 -12.72 -15.81
CA SER A 175 2.54 -11.84 -16.15
C SER A 175 3.15 -11.16 -14.91
N CYS A 176 2.40 -11.10 -13.80
CA CYS A 176 2.85 -10.50 -12.57
C CYS A 176 2.31 -11.25 -11.35
N ILE A 177 3.12 -11.31 -10.30
CA ILE A 177 2.74 -11.82 -8.98
C ILE A 177 2.94 -10.69 -7.97
N ILE A 178 1.93 -10.42 -7.14
CA ILE A 178 2.02 -9.47 -6.02
C ILE A 178 1.93 -10.25 -4.72
N TYR A 179 3.04 -10.37 -4.02
CA TYR A 179 3.14 -11.13 -2.78
C TYR A 179 2.94 -10.20 -1.57
N THR A 180 1.89 -10.46 -0.78
CA THR A 180 1.50 -9.62 0.35
C THR A 180 1.40 -10.37 1.69
N LEU A 181 1.86 -11.62 1.74
CA LEU A 181 1.94 -12.35 3.01
C LEU A 181 3.10 -11.79 3.85
N PRO A 182 2.91 -11.62 5.17
CA PRO A 182 3.95 -11.03 6.03
C PRO A 182 5.14 -11.97 6.29
N LEU A 183 4.93 -13.27 6.08
CA LEU A 183 5.92 -14.32 6.34
C LEU A 183 6.09 -15.20 5.11
N TYR A 184 7.20 -15.92 5.06
CA TYR A 184 7.46 -16.94 4.06
C TYR A 184 6.32 -17.96 4.00
N HIS A 185 5.94 -18.32 2.78
CA HIS A 185 4.97 -19.39 2.52
C HIS A 185 5.54 -20.34 1.44
N PRO A 186 5.38 -21.67 1.57
CA PRO A 186 5.94 -22.65 0.64
C PRO A 186 5.52 -22.46 -0.84
N CYS A 187 4.45 -21.74 -1.12
CA CYS A 187 4.07 -21.41 -2.51
C CYS A 187 5.18 -20.68 -3.29
N ILE A 188 6.12 -20.02 -2.61
CA ILE A 188 7.27 -19.34 -3.24
C ILE A 188 8.18 -20.33 -3.95
N GLU A 189 8.26 -21.58 -3.50
CA GLU A 189 9.08 -22.64 -4.13
C GLU A 189 8.64 -22.89 -5.58
N ASN A 190 7.36 -22.69 -5.89
CA ASN A 190 6.83 -22.82 -7.24
C ASN A 190 7.32 -21.70 -8.19
N PHE A 191 7.93 -20.62 -7.67
CA PHE A 191 8.42 -19.52 -8.51
C PHE A 191 9.68 -19.89 -9.29
N SER A 192 10.34 -20.98 -8.95
CA SER A 192 11.47 -21.54 -9.72
C SER A 192 11.11 -21.93 -11.14
N VAL A 193 9.83 -22.23 -11.41
CA VAL A 193 9.34 -22.65 -12.74
C VAL A 193 8.62 -21.56 -13.52
N LEU A 194 8.67 -20.32 -13.04
CA LEU A 194 8.06 -19.18 -13.73
C LEU A 194 8.69 -18.96 -15.12
N LYS A 195 7.86 -18.55 -16.06
CA LYS A 195 8.34 -18.12 -17.37
C LYS A 195 9.22 -16.87 -17.23
N LYS A 196 10.25 -16.79 -18.06
CA LYS A 196 11.10 -15.59 -18.13
C LYS A 196 10.24 -14.36 -18.47
N GLY A 197 10.48 -13.28 -17.71
CA GLY A 197 9.76 -12.02 -17.89
C GLY A 197 8.59 -11.80 -16.93
N VAL A 198 8.23 -12.78 -16.08
CA VAL A 198 7.28 -12.55 -15.00
C VAL A 198 7.85 -11.52 -14.02
N ILE A 199 7.01 -10.63 -13.53
CA ILE A 199 7.37 -9.62 -12.54
C ILE A 199 6.84 -10.06 -11.18
N ILE A 200 7.67 -10.00 -10.16
CA ILE A 200 7.24 -10.24 -8.78
C ILE A 200 7.37 -8.95 -7.98
N ILE A 201 6.27 -8.49 -7.40
CA ILE A 201 6.21 -7.36 -6.48
C ILE A 201 5.98 -7.92 -5.08
N GLU A 202 6.86 -7.61 -4.14
CA GLU A 202 6.69 -8.00 -2.74
C GLU A 202 6.33 -6.79 -1.89
N ALA A 203 5.31 -6.91 -1.03
CA ALA A 203 4.89 -5.83 -0.13
C ALA A 203 5.80 -5.71 1.10
N ASN A 204 6.42 -6.80 1.54
CA ASN A 204 7.27 -6.81 2.71
C ASN A 204 8.63 -6.18 2.41
N TYR A 205 8.98 -5.13 3.14
CA TYR A 205 10.25 -4.42 2.96
C TYR A 205 11.26 -4.66 4.09
N MET A 206 10.80 -4.97 5.30
CA MET A 206 11.70 -5.21 6.45
C MET A 206 12.36 -6.57 6.36
N HIS A 207 11.59 -7.59 6.01
CA HIS A 207 12.05 -8.98 5.93
C HIS A 207 11.53 -9.60 4.63
N PRO A 208 12.18 -9.32 3.48
CA PRO A 208 11.77 -9.89 2.20
C PRO A 208 11.78 -11.42 2.25
N ASN A 209 10.75 -12.03 1.71
CA ASN A 209 10.58 -13.49 1.71
C ASN A 209 11.00 -14.13 0.38
N ILE A 210 11.00 -13.34 -0.70
CA ILE A 210 11.21 -13.85 -2.05
C ILE A 210 12.68 -13.74 -2.42
N PRO A 211 13.36 -14.86 -2.73
CA PRO A 211 14.74 -14.83 -3.18
C PRO A 211 14.86 -14.13 -4.53
N GLN A 212 16.00 -13.53 -4.79
CA GLN A 212 16.30 -13.01 -6.13
C GLN A 212 16.60 -14.16 -7.08
N SER A 213 16.18 -14.03 -8.35
CA SER A 213 16.36 -15.03 -9.39
C SER A 213 16.51 -14.36 -10.76
N GLU A 214 17.21 -15.00 -11.68
CA GLU A 214 17.27 -14.57 -13.08
C GLU A 214 16.01 -14.92 -13.88
N ASN A 215 15.13 -15.75 -13.31
CA ASN A 215 13.90 -16.20 -13.99
C ASN A 215 12.78 -15.14 -13.96
N TYR A 216 12.84 -14.19 -13.05
CA TYR A 216 11.82 -13.13 -12.91
C TYR A 216 12.42 -11.78 -12.52
N ALA A 217 11.71 -10.71 -12.85
CA ALA A 217 12.07 -9.37 -12.37
C ALA A 217 11.49 -9.15 -10.97
N TYR A 218 12.35 -8.90 -9.98
CA TYR A 218 11.93 -8.68 -8.60
C TYR A 218 11.84 -7.18 -8.26
N ILE A 219 10.75 -6.79 -7.61
CA ILE A 219 10.50 -5.45 -7.08
C ILE A 219 10.19 -5.58 -5.60
N GLY A 220 11.12 -5.14 -4.75
CA GLY A 220 10.97 -5.19 -3.31
C GLY A 220 10.01 -4.14 -2.76
N GLY A 221 9.53 -4.40 -1.54
CA GLY A 221 8.55 -3.57 -0.83
C GLY A 221 8.99 -2.13 -0.56
N LEU A 222 10.29 -1.84 -0.56
CA LEU A 222 10.80 -0.46 -0.46
C LEU A 222 10.32 0.44 -1.60
N LYS A 223 10.16 -0.10 -2.82
CA LYS A 223 9.60 0.68 -3.94
C LYS A 223 8.14 1.02 -3.72
N TRP A 224 7.35 0.08 -3.18
CA TRP A 224 5.97 0.34 -2.81
C TRP A 224 5.89 1.40 -1.70
N LEU A 225 6.69 1.23 -0.62
CA LEU A 225 6.78 2.19 0.47
C LEU A 225 7.16 3.58 -0.02
N LEU A 226 8.14 3.69 -0.92
CA LEU A 226 8.56 4.95 -1.52
C LEU A 226 7.43 5.62 -2.29
N TYR A 227 6.76 4.89 -3.20
CA TYR A 227 5.74 5.48 -4.07
C TYR A 227 4.51 5.94 -3.30
N GLN A 228 4.06 5.15 -2.30
CA GLN A 228 2.96 5.58 -1.45
C GLN A 228 3.31 6.82 -0.62
N ALA A 229 4.56 6.92 -0.15
CA ALA A 229 5.03 8.08 0.61
C ALA A 229 5.13 9.34 -0.26
N LEU A 230 5.69 9.23 -1.46
CA LEU A 230 5.76 10.35 -2.42
C LEU A 230 4.37 10.94 -2.68
N ARG A 231 3.38 10.10 -2.96
CA ARG A 231 2.02 10.54 -3.19
C ARG A 231 1.36 11.08 -1.92
N GLY A 232 1.51 10.35 -0.79
CA GLY A 232 0.93 10.74 0.49
C GLY A 232 1.46 12.07 1.01
N PHE A 233 2.76 12.27 0.98
CA PHE A 233 3.38 13.51 1.43
C PHE A 233 3.03 14.70 0.53
N ALA A 234 2.92 14.49 -0.78
CA ALA A 234 2.45 15.53 -1.70
C ALA A 234 1.00 15.96 -1.38
N LEU A 235 0.12 15.01 -1.05
CA LEU A 235 -1.25 15.31 -0.62
C LEU A 235 -1.30 16.07 0.70
N LEU A 236 -0.44 15.71 1.66
CA LEU A 236 -0.36 16.39 2.96
C LEU A 236 0.11 17.83 2.83
N THR A 237 1.18 18.06 2.07
CA THR A 237 1.90 19.34 2.06
C THR A 237 1.55 20.27 0.90
N GLY A 238 0.87 19.75 -0.14
CA GLY A 238 0.66 20.46 -1.40
C GLY A 238 1.92 20.65 -2.24
N THR A 239 3.06 20.07 -1.83
CA THR A 239 4.35 20.20 -2.52
C THR A 239 4.95 18.82 -2.83
N SER A 240 5.65 18.71 -3.97
CA SER A 240 6.28 17.45 -4.35
C SER A 240 7.46 17.10 -3.45
N PRO A 241 7.49 15.91 -2.83
CA PRO A 241 8.62 15.48 -2.02
C PRO A 241 9.83 15.11 -2.88
N SER A 242 11.02 15.14 -2.28
CA SER A 242 12.27 14.76 -2.96
C SER A 242 12.43 13.23 -2.97
N ILE A 243 12.29 12.62 -4.15
CA ILE A 243 12.47 11.18 -4.34
C ILE A 243 13.87 10.71 -3.92
N ASP A 244 14.91 11.44 -4.29
CA ASP A 244 16.30 11.08 -3.97
C ASP A 244 16.57 11.11 -2.47
N LYS A 245 16.08 12.14 -1.77
CA LYS A 245 16.25 12.26 -0.33
C LYS A 245 15.51 11.16 0.43
N ILE A 246 14.25 10.85 0.04
CA ILE A 246 13.51 9.76 0.67
C ILE A 246 14.18 8.41 0.37
N SER A 247 14.56 8.14 -0.88
CA SER A 247 15.26 6.90 -1.25
C SER A 247 16.56 6.73 -0.46
N ASN A 248 17.31 7.81 -0.25
CA ASN A 248 18.55 7.77 0.55
C ASN A 248 18.26 7.53 2.04
N SER A 249 17.13 7.99 2.58
CA SER A 249 16.73 7.71 3.97
C SER A 249 16.30 6.27 4.21
N LEU A 250 15.92 5.55 3.15
CA LEU A 250 15.50 4.14 3.19
C LEU A 250 16.64 3.13 2.96
N LYS A 251 17.89 3.60 2.80
CA LYS A 251 19.03 2.70 2.67
C LYS A 251 19.33 2.06 4.02
N PHE A 252 19.10 0.76 4.10
CA PHE A 252 19.53 -0.12 5.17
C PHE A 252 20.93 -0.64 4.90
#